data_929b1b417e8909c9b0fc0c1e080f2fc1
#
_entry.id   929b1b417e8909c9b0fc0c1e080f2fc1
#
_cell.length_a   1.000
_cell.length_b   1.000
_cell.length_c   1.000
_cell.angle_alpha   90.00
_cell.angle_beta   90.00
_cell.angle_gamma   90.00
#
_symmetry.space_group_name_H-M   'P 1'
#
loop_
_entity.id
_entity.type
_entity.pdbx_description
1 polymer ?
#
loop_
_entity_poly.entity_id
_entity_poly.type
_entity_poly.pdbx_seq_one_letter_code
_entity_poly.pdbx_strand_id
1 'polypeptide(L)'
;MSAIEVKNLVKKFHGQTVLHGINLEVAEGEVVAIIGPSGSGKTTLLRSINLLEQPESGTIRVGEITIDTAKPIGQQKGLIRRLRQHVGFVFQSFNLFPHRTVLENIIEGPVIVKGEDKPGAIARARELLAKVGLVGKEGSYPRRLSGGQQQRVAIARALAMRPDVILFDEPTSALDPELVGEVLNAIRALAQEKRTMVIVTHEMSFARDVADRAIFMDQGRIVEEGEAKALFANPQQARTRQFLEKFLMQ
;
A
#
# COMPACT_ATOMS: atom_id res chain seq x y z
N MET A 1 15.14 11.15 6.00
CA MET A 1 15.80 10.13 5.13
C MET A 1 14.77 9.52 4.19
N SER A 2 15.19 8.88 3.10
CA SER A 2 14.27 8.23 2.17
C SER A 2 13.89 6.85 2.69
N ALA A 3 12.60 6.58 2.90
CA ALA A 3 12.08 5.29 3.34
C ALA A 3 11.98 4.29 2.18
N ILE A 4 11.64 4.78 0.96
CA ILE A 4 11.61 3.99 -0.26
C ILE A 4 12.42 4.72 -1.33
N GLU A 5 13.23 3.98 -2.08
CA GLU A 5 13.85 4.46 -3.30
C GLU A 5 13.75 3.39 -4.38
N VAL A 6 13.20 3.75 -5.52
CA VAL A 6 13.08 2.91 -6.71
C VAL A 6 13.83 3.59 -7.84
N LYS A 7 14.75 2.89 -8.50
CA LYS A 7 15.54 3.43 -9.61
C LYS A 7 15.43 2.56 -10.85
N ASN A 8 15.09 3.20 -11.98
CA ASN A 8 15.06 2.61 -13.32
C ASN A 8 14.28 1.28 -13.39
N LEU A 9 13.13 1.21 -12.69
CA LEU A 9 12.37 -0.01 -12.55
C LEU A 9 11.63 -0.35 -13.85
N VAL A 10 11.94 -1.51 -14.42
CA VAL A 10 11.27 -2.04 -15.62
C VAL A 10 10.55 -3.32 -15.26
N LYS A 11 9.27 -3.41 -15.65
CA LYS A 11 8.45 -4.61 -15.52
C LYS A 11 7.81 -4.98 -16.84
N LYS A 12 7.86 -6.28 -17.18
CA LYS A 12 7.23 -6.84 -18.38
C LYS A 12 6.29 -7.97 -18.00
N PHE A 13 5.21 -8.12 -18.76
CA PHE A 13 4.34 -9.30 -18.76
C PHE A 13 4.22 -9.83 -20.17
N HIS A 14 4.52 -11.09 -20.40
CA HIS A 14 4.45 -11.74 -21.71
C HIS A 14 5.15 -10.93 -22.83
N GLY A 15 6.30 -10.36 -22.52
CA GLY A 15 7.08 -9.55 -23.46
C GLY A 15 6.63 -8.08 -23.58
N GLN A 16 5.45 -7.71 -23.10
CA GLN A 16 4.96 -6.34 -23.10
C GLN A 16 5.47 -5.58 -21.86
N THR A 17 6.11 -4.43 -22.09
CA THR A 17 6.59 -3.57 -21.00
C THR A 17 5.41 -2.83 -20.37
N VAL A 18 5.26 -2.96 -19.05
CA VAL A 18 4.20 -2.31 -18.25
C VAL A 18 4.77 -1.18 -17.40
N LEU A 19 6.03 -1.28 -16.94
CA LEU A 19 6.72 -0.18 -16.27
C LEU A 19 7.98 0.18 -17.08
N HIS A 20 8.12 1.44 -17.42
CA HIS A 20 9.11 1.96 -18.36
C HIS A 20 10.22 2.76 -17.65
N GLY A 21 10.99 2.12 -16.76
CA GLY A 21 12.10 2.78 -16.07
C GLY A 21 11.63 3.76 -15.00
N ILE A 22 10.74 3.32 -14.11
CA ILE A 22 10.19 4.15 -13.04
C ILE A 22 11.27 4.52 -12.04
N ASN A 23 11.30 5.79 -11.67
CA ASN A 23 12.03 6.32 -10.53
C ASN A 23 11.02 6.87 -9.53
N LEU A 24 11.15 6.49 -8.25
CA LEU A 24 10.28 6.92 -7.17
C LEU A 24 11.10 7.03 -5.89
N GLU A 25 10.94 8.12 -5.18
CA GLU A 25 11.48 8.29 -3.84
C GLU A 25 10.34 8.67 -2.89
N VAL A 26 10.32 8.10 -1.68
CA VAL A 26 9.36 8.41 -0.63
C VAL A 26 10.13 8.68 0.66
N ALA A 27 9.91 9.84 1.26
CA ALA A 27 10.53 10.23 2.52
C ALA A 27 9.88 9.52 3.72
N GLU A 28 10.60 9.44 4.83
CA GLU A 28 10.04 8.95 6.10
C GLU A 28 8.90 9.87 6.56
N GLY A 29 7.77 9.26 6.94
CA GLY A 29 6.56 9.96 7.37
C GLY A 29 5.75 10.60 6.24
N GLU A 30 6.19 10.46 4.99
CA GLU A 30 5.48 10.97 3.82
C GLU A 30 4.33 10.03 3.40
N VAL A 31 3.21 10.63 3.02
CA VAL A 31 2.07 9.96 2.39
C VAL A 31 2.04 10.30 0.91
N VAL A 32 2.28 9.31 0.06
CA VAL A 32 2.26 9.47 -1.40
C VAL A 32 1.03 8.77 -1.97
N ALA A 33 0.18 9.51 -2.70
CA ALA A 33 -0.91 8.94 -3.47
C ALA A 33 -0.49 8.70 -4.93
N ILE A 34 -0.75 7.51 -5.46
CA ILE A 34 -0.55 7.18 -6.87
C ILE A 34 -1.91 7.08 -7.53
N ILE A 35 -2.17 7.96 -8.49
CA ILE A 35 -3.41 8.07 -9.24
C ILE A 35 -3.17 7.86 -10.74
N GLY A 36 -4.22 7.61 -11.50
CA GLY A 36 -4.15 7.42 -12.95
C GLY A 36 -5.17 6.41 -13.46
N PRO A 37 -5.35 6.27 -14.78
CA PRO A 37 -6.32 5.37 -15.38
C PRO A 37 -6.04 3.90 -15.06
N SER A 38 -7.06 3.05 -15.21
CA SER A 38 -6.89 1.59 -15.11
C SER A 38 -5.88 1.12 -16.17
N GLY A 39 -5.02 0.18 -15.78
CA GLY A 39 -3.96 -0.32 -16.66
C GLY A 39 -2.71 0.57 -16.77
N SER A 40 -2.63 1.70 -16.06
CA SER A 40 -1.44 2.58 -16.12
C SER A 40 -0.20 2.05 -15.37
N GLY A 41 -0.31 0.89 -14.69
CA GLY A 41 0.83 0.26 -14.01
C GLY A 41 0.94 0.52 -12.50
N LYS A 42 -0.01 1.24 -11.88
CA LYS A 42 0.02 1.61 -10.44
C LYS A 42 0.18 0.41 -9.51
N THR A 43 -0.73 -0.55 -9.60
CA THR A 43 -0.70 -1.81 -8.83
C THR A 43 0.59 -2.60 -9.12
N THR A 44 1.04 -2.62 -10.37
CA THR A 44 2.30 -3.29 -10.75
C THR A 44 3.50 -2.63 -10.06
N LEU A 45 3.56 -1.29 -10.04
CA LEU A 45 4.61 -0.55 -9.32
C LEU A 45 4.57 -0.88 -7.82
N LEU A 46 3.39 -0.77 -7.20
CA LEU A 46 3.23 -1.03 -5.78
C LEU A 46 3.64 -2.46 -5.39
N ARG A 47 3.21 -3.46 -6.17
CA ARG A 47 3.58 -4.88 -5.97
C ARG A 47 5.05 -5.15 -6.25
N SER A 48 5.67 -4.39 -7.14
CA SER A 48 7.10 -4.49 -7.41
C SER A 48 7.94 -4.01 -6.22
N ILE A 49 7.52 -2.94 -5.51
CA ILE A 49 8.21 -2.44 -4.31
C ILE A 49 8.33 -3.54 -3.24
N ASN A 50 7.28 -4.35 -3.06
CA ASN A 50 7.28 -5.49 -2.13
C ASN A 50 7.72 -6.82 -2.79
N LEU A 51 8.17 -6.79 -4.06
CA LEU A 51 8.58 -7.96 -4.83
C LEU A 51 7.52 -9.07 -4.90
N LEU A 52 6.23 -8.71 -4.81
CA LEU A 52 5.11 -9.57 -5.18
C LEU A 52 5.06 -9.76 -6.70
N GLU A 53 5.42 -8.70 -7.44
CA GLU A 53 5.77 -8.76 -8.86
C GLU A 53 7.28 -8.57 -8.99
N GLN A 54 7.94 -9.45 -9.73
CA GLN A 54 9.37 -9.36 -9.96
C GLN A 54 9.67 -8.49 -11.18
N PRO A 55 10.33 -7.32 -11.02
CA PRO A 55 10.80 -6.52 -12.14
C PRO A 55 11.97 -7.21 -12.87
N GLU A 56 12.14 -6.88 -14.14
CA GLU A 56 13.25 -7.36 -14.98
C GLU A 56 14.55 -6.59 -14.74
N SER A 57 14.45 -5.30 -14.36
CA SER A 57 15.62 -4.49 -14.04
C SER A 57 15.27 -3.32 -13.13
N GLY A 58 16.27 -2.72 -12.52
CA GLY A 58 16.21 -1.61 -11.60
C GLY A 58 16.64 -1.99 -10.20
N THR A 59 16.58 -1.04 -9.29
CA THR A 59 16.85 -1.25 -7.86
C THR A 59 15.70 -0.79 -7.01
N ILE A 60 15.45 -1.50 -5.92
CA ILE A 60 14.43 -1.17 -4.92
C ILE A 60 15.12 -1.13 -3.58
N ARG A 61 15.03 0.00 -2.87
CA ARG A 61 15.51 0.15 -1.51
C ARG A 61 14.33 0.49 -0.58
N VAL A 62 14.25 -0.22 0.54
CA VAL A 62 13.35 0.09 1.65
C VAL A 62 14.19 0.12 2.93
N GLY A 63 14.25 1.27 3.57
CA GLY A 63 15.18 1.52 4.67
C GLY A 63 16.63 1.24 4.24
N GLU A 64 17.28 0.32 4.93
CA GLU A 64 18.66 -0.10 4.64
C GLU A 64 18.77 -1.28 3.64
N ILE A 65 17.64 -1.87 3.24
CA ILE A 65 17.62 -3.08 2.41
C ILE A 65 17.50 -2.69 0.94
N THR A 66 18.51 -3.04 0.16
CA THR A 66 18.53 -2.80 -1.30
C THR A 66 18.46 -4.12 -2.04
N ILE A 67 17.55 -4.21 -3.01
CA ILE A 67 17.38 -5.33 -3.93
C ILE A 67 17.73 -4.85 -5.34
N ASP A 68 18.66 -5.55 -5.99
CA ASP A 68 18.96 -5.39 -7.40
C ASP A 68 18.10 -6.40 -8.19
N THR A 69 17.09 -5.93 -8.91
CA THR A 69 16.12 -6.80 -9.58
C THR A 69 16.69 -7.53 -10.80
N ALA A 70 17.84 -7.08 -11.34
CA ALA A 70 18.55 -7.77 -12.42
C ALA A 70 19.25 -9.06 -11.93
N LYS A 71 19.48 -9.19 -10.61
CA LYS A 71 20.07 -10.39 -10.03
C LYS A 71 19.03 -11.47 -9.79
N PRO A 72 19.37 -12.76 -9.92
CA PRO A 72 18.46 -13.86 -9.64
C PRO A 72 17.86 -13.78 -8.22
N ILE A 73 16.55 -13.93 -8.11
CA ILE A 73 15.82 -13.95 -6.82
C ILE A 73 16.41 -14.99 -5.86
N GLY A 74 16.83 -16.13 -6.40
CA GLY A 74 17.42 -17.22 -5.61
C GLY A 74 18.61 -16.77 -4.73
N GLN A 75 19.40 -15.82 -5.22
CA GLN A 75 20.56 -15.27 -4.50
C GLN A 75 20.17 -14.20 -3.47
N GLN A 76 18.96 -13.66 -3.52
CA GLN A 76 18.50 -12.56 -2.68
C GLN A 76 17.32 -12.94 -1.76
N LYS A 77 16.96 -14.22 -1.66
CA LYS A 77 15.81 -14.69 -0.85
C LYS A 77 15.81 -14.15 0.58
N GLY A 78 16.96 -14.14 1.23
CA GLY A 78 17.11 -13.62 2.60
C GLY A 78 16.82 -12.12 2.70
N LEU A 79 17.35 -11.33 1.75
CA LEU A 79 17.10 -9.88 1.68
C LEU A 79 15.65 -9.58 1.39
N ILE A 80 15.02 -10.29 0.44
CA ILE A 80 13.61 -10.14 0.08
C ILE A 80 12.71 -10.47 1.28
N ARG A 81 13.02 -11.56 2.03
CA ARG A 81 12.27 -11.90 3.25
C ARG A 81 12.38 -10.79 4.29
N ARG A 82 13.57 -10.22 4.49
CA ARG A 82 13.78 -9.09 5.40
C ARG A 82 13.01 -7.86 4.93
N LEU A 83 13.11 -7.48 3.66
CA LEU A 83 12.38 -6.35 3.08
C LEU A 83 10.88 -6.46 3.37
N ARG A 84 10.28 -7.62 3.11
CA ARG A 84 8.84 -7.86 3.37
C ARG A 84 8.43 -7.75 4.82
N GLN A 85 9.35 -7.89 5.78
CA GLN A 85 9.06 -7.66 7.20
C GLN A 85 9.00 -6.17 7.57
N HIS A 86 9.63 -5.31 6.75
CA HIS A 86 9.61 -3.85 6.90
C HIS A 86 8.49 -3.18 6.09
N VAL A 87 7.79 -3.94 5.23
CA VAL A 87 6.71 -3.42 4.38
C VAL A 87 5.40 -4.08 4.76
N GLY A 88 4.46 -3.29 5.27
CA GLY A 88 3.06 -3.69 5.38
C GLY A 88 2.37 -3.57 4.02
N PHE A 89 1.60 -4.58 3.61
CA PHE A 89 0.85 -4.55 2.36
C PHE A 89 -0.64 -4.80 2.62
N VAL A 90 -1.48 -3.87 2.16
CA VAL A 90 -2.94 -3.96 2.24
C VAL A 90 -3.48 -4.13 0.83
N PHE A 91 -4.11 -5.28 0.58
CA PHE A 91 -4.63 -5.68 -0.72
C PHE A 91 -6.04 -5.16 -0.97
N GLN A 92 -6.42 -5.02 -2.23
CA GLN A 92 -7.77 -4.70 -2.67
C GLN A 92 -8.81 -5.74 -2.18
N SER A 93 -8.48 -7.03 -2.22
CA SER A 93 -9.38 -8.14 -1.89
C SER A 93 -9.19 -8.68 -0.46
N PHE A 94 -8.78 -7.85 0.50
CA PHE A 94 -8.57 -8.16 1.93
C PHE A 94 -7.53 -9.26 2.20
N ASN A 95 -7.57 -10.38 1.50
CA ASN A 95 -6.69 -11.54 1.59
C ASN A 95 -6.52 -12.08 3.03
N LEU A 96 -7.62 -12.08 3.79
CA LEU A 96 -7.64 -12.70 5.12
C LEU A 96 -7.64 -14.22 5.01
N PHE A 97 -7.01 -14.89 5.98
CA PHE A 97 -7.08 -16.33 6.11
C PHE A 97 -8.50 -16.74 6.54
N PRO A 98 -9.30 -17.39 5.68
CA PRO A 98 -10.73 -17.62 5.94
C PRO A 98 -10.99 -18.59 7.09
N HIS A 99 -10.03 -19.47 7.38
CA HIS A 99 -10.06 -20.49 8.45
C HIS A 99 -9.46 -20.00 9.79
N ARG A 100 -9.00 -18.76 9.84
CA ARG A 100 -8.47 -18.10 11.03
C ARG A 100 -9.44 -17.04 11.54
N THR A 101 -9.51 -16.87 12.84
CA THR A 101 -10.22 -15.76 13.47
C THR A 101 -9.55 -14.42 13.14
N VAL A 102 -10.20 -13.30 13.45
CA VAL A 102 -9.64 -11.95 13.33
C VAL A 102 -8.33 -11.83 14.11
N LEU A 103 -8.32 -12.27 15.38
CA LEU A 103 -7.12 -12.23 16.20
C LEU A 103 -5.99 -13.06 15.59
N GLU A 104 -6.26 -14.28 15.17
CA GLU A 104 -5.28 -15.17 14.55
C GLU A 104 -4.73 -14.59 13.24
N ASN A 105 -5.57 -13.95 12.40
CA ASN A 105 -5.11 -13.24 11.21
C ASN A 105 -4.08 -12.15 11.52
N ILE A 106 -4.27 -11.42 12.61
CA ILE A 106 -3.42 -10.29 12.98
C ILE A 106 -2.09 -10.78 13.59
N ILE A 107 -2.13 -11.80 14.45
CA ILE A 107 -0.93 -12.28 15.17
C ILE A 107 -0.08 -13.27 14.38
N GLU A 108 -0.57 -13.84 13.27
CA GLU A 108 0.15 -14.86 12.48
C GLU A 108 1.54 -14.36 12.07
N GLY A 109 1.63 -13.18 11.47
CA GLY A 109 2.90 -12.60 11.05
C GLY A 109 3.89 -12.38 12.20
N PRO A 110 3.51 -11.64 13.25
CA PRO A 110 4.35 -11.44 14.43
C PRO A 110 4.86 -12.74 15.05
N VAL A 111 3.98 -13.70 15.30
CA VAL A 111 4.35 -14.95 15.98
C VAL A 111 5.15 -15.89 15.08
N ILE A 112 4.67 -16.15 13.85
CA ILE A 112 5.25 -17.18 12.99
C ILE A 112 6.46 -16.65 12.19
N VAL A 113 6.40 -15.40 11.72
CA VAL A 113 7.46 -14.85 10.85
C VAL A 113 8.55 -14.16 11.66
N LYS A 114 8.17 -13.36 12.68
CA LYS A 114 9.12 -12.64 13.54
C LYS A 114 9.53 -13.41 14.80
N GLY A 115 8.83 -14.50 15.16
CA GLY A 115 9.10 -15.28 16.36
C GLY A 115 8.79 -14.54 17.66
N GLU A 116 7.87 -13.56 17.62
CA GLU A 116 7.48 -12.81 18.80
C GLU A 116 6.67 -13.68 19.77
N ASP A 117 6.71 -13.33 21.06
CA ASP A 117 5.90 -14.00 22.07
C ASP A 117 4.39 -13.78 21.80
N LYS A 118 3.63 -14.85 21.96
CA LYS A 118 2.19 -14.84 21.66
C LYS A 118 1.39 -13.88 22.55
N PRO A 119 1.61 -13.80 23.88
CA PRO A 119 0.94 -12.83 24.73
C PRO A 119 1.13 -11.37 24.30
N GLY A 120 2.37 -10.96 23.98
CA GLY A 120 2.65 -9.61 23.49
C GLY A 120 2.02 -9.32 22.12
N ALA A 121 2.04 -10.31 21.22
CA ALA A 121 1.37 -10.18 19.93
C ALA A 121 -0.16 -10.03 20.08
N ILE A 122 -0.80 -10.74 21.04
CA ILE A 122 -2.23 -10.63 21.35
C ILE A 122 -2.56 -9.25 21.92
N ALA A 123 -1.77 -8.76 22.87
CA ALA A 123 -1.98 -7.41 23.45
C ALA A 123 -1.98 -6.35 22.34
N ARG A 124 -0.96 -6.34 21.50
CA ARG A 124 -0.84 -5.43 20.36
C ARG A 124 -2.00 -5.58 19.37
N ALA A 125 -2.43 -6.81 19.07
CA ALA A 125 -3.54 -7.04 18.15
C ALA A 125 -4.84 -6.40 18.68
N ARG A 126 -5.11 -6.46 19.98
CA ARG A 126 -6.27 -5.81 20.60
C ARG A 126 -6.21 -4.29 20.51
N GLU A 127 -5.04 -3.69 20.74
CA GLU A 127 -4.81 -2.26 20.55
C GLU A 127 -5.08 -1.83 19.10
N LEU A 128 -4.57 -2.62 18.13
CA LEU A 128 -4.80 -2.35 16.72
C LEU A 128 -6.27 -2.52 16.31
N LEU A 129 -6.98 -3.51 16.86
CA LEU A 129 -8.41 -3.67 16.64
C LEU A 129 -9.21 -2.48 17.20
N ALA A 130 -8.86 -1.99 18.38
CA ALA A 130 -9.46 -0.77 18.92
C ALA A 130 -9.20 0.43 18.01
N LYS A 131 -7.97 0.58 17.51
CA LYS A 131 -7.58 1.64 16.60
C LYS A 131 -8.38 1.66 15.28
N VAL A 132 -8.68 0.48 14.74
CA VAL A 132 -9.50 0.37 13.51
C VAL A 132 -10.99 0.20 13.79
N GLY A 133 -11.46 0.43 15.04
CA GLY A 133 -12.89 0.39 15.42
C GLY A 133 -13.52 -1.00 15.39
N LEU A 134 -12.76 -2.04 15.75
CA LEU A 134 -13.20 -3.46 15.72
C LEU A 134 -13.09 -4.14 17.08
N VAL A 135 -13.30 -3.40 18.18
CA VAL A 135 -13.35 -3.97 19.54
C VAL A 135 -14.41 -5.07 19.63
N GLY A 136 -14.07 -6.19 20.26
CA GLY A 136 -14.98 -7.32 20.46
C GLY A 136 -15.15 -8.24 19.24
N LYS A 137 -14.34 -8.03 18.17
CA LYS A 137 -14.37 -8.87 16.96
C LYS A 137 -13.27 -9.93 16.91
N GLU A 138 -12.46 -10.08 17.96
CA GLU A 138 -11.27 -10.94 18.03
C GLU A 138 -11.56 -12.40 17.63
N GLY A 139 -12.67 -12.95 18.11
CA GLY A 139 -13.10 -14.33 17.86
C GLY A 139 -13.92 -14.53 16.59
N SER A 140 -14.21 -13.45 15.85
CA SER A 140 -15.00 -13.55 14.61
C SER A 140 -14.15 -14.13 13.47
N TYR A 141 -14.78 -14.85 12.55
CA TYR A 141 -14.18 -15.30 11.31
C TYR A 141 -14.47 -14.31 10.19
N PRO A 142 -13.59 -14.19 9.14
CA PRO A 142 -13.77 -13.25 8.03
C PRO A 142 -15.17 -13.29 7.40
N ARG A 143 -15.75 -14.47 7.21
CA ARG A 143 -17.10 -14.66 6.63
C ARG A 143 -18.25 -14.02 7.42
N ARG A 144 -18.01 -13.62 8.68
CA ARG A 144 -18.99 -12.96 9.55
C ARG A 144 -18.80 -11.44 9.60
N LEU A 145 -17.89 -10.91 8.82
CA LEU A 145 -17.56 -9.48 8.76
C LEU A 145 -18.04 -8.87 7.46
N SER A 146 -18.46 -7.59 7.51
CA SER A 146 -18.66 -6.80 6.29
C SER A 146 -17.35 -6.59 5.54
N GLY A 147 -17.39 -6.22 4.26
CA GLY A 147 -16.21 -5.91 3.46
C GLY A 147 -15.33 -4.84 4.12
N GLY A 148 -15.93 -3.74 4.60
CA GLY A 148 -15.21 -2.69 5.32
C GLY A 148 -14.57 -3.17 6.63
N GLN A 149 -15.23 -4.07 7.38
CA GLN A 149 -14.63 -4.70 8.56
C GLN A 149 -13.45 -5.60 8.18
N GLN A 150 -13.58 -6.41 7.12
CA GLN A 150 -12.50 -7.26 6.64
C GLN A 150 -11.28 -6.43 6.22
N GLN A 151 -11.49 -5.31 5.53
CA GLN A 151 -10.42 -4.42 5.12
C GLN A 151 -9.72 -3.78 6.33
N ARG A 152 -10.47 -3.36 7.34
CA ARG A 152 -9.89 -2.83 8.58
C ARG A 152 -9.10 -3.89 9.36
N VAL A 153 -9.52 -5.16 9.32
CA VAL A 153 -8.68 -6.27 9.84
C VAL A 153 -7.40 -6.43 9.03
N ALA A 154 -7.46 -6.32 7.69
CA ALA A 154 -6.26 -6.39 6.84
C ALA A 154 -5.28 -5.24 7.15
N ILE A 155 -5.79 -4.03 7.42
CA ILE A 155 -4.97 -2.90 7.88
C ILE A 155 -4.32 -3.23 9.24
N ALA A 156 -5.08 -3.70 10.24
CA ALA A 156 -4.56 -4.09 11.54
C ALA A 156 -3.50 -5.20 11.43
N ARG A 157 -3.69 -6.18 10.55
CA ARG A 157 -2.72 -7.25 10.26
C ARG A 157 -1.41 -6.70 9.70
N ALA A 158 -1.49 -5.76 8.75
CA ALA A 158 -0.30 -5.11 8.20
C ALA A 158 0.47 -4.33 9.28
N LEU A 159 -0.23 -3.58 10.12
CA LEU A 159 0.34 -2.80 11.23
C LEU A 159 0.96 -3.67 12.33
N ALA A 160 0.43 -4.89 12.54
CA ALA A 160 0.92 -5.80 13.59
C ALA A 160 2.39 -6.20 13.38
N MET A 161 2.86 -6.18 12.14
CA MET A 161 4.27 -6.39 11.78
C MET A 161 5.18 -5.21 12.12
N ARG A 162 4.66 -4.07 12.62
CA ARG A 162 5.42 -2.82 12.86
C ARG A 162 6.26 -2.45 11.63
N PRO A 163 5.63 -2.27 10.47
CA PRO A 163 6.36 -1.97 9.25
C PRO A 163 6.87 -0.53 9.25
N ASP A 164 7.97 -0.27 8.54
CA ASP A 164 8.49 1.08 8.30
C ASP A 164 7.65 1.81 7.24
N VAL A 165 7.09 1.05 6.30
CA VAL A 165 6.28 1.54 5.19
C VAL A 165 5.01 0.70 5.04
N ILE A 166 3.90 1.35 4.69
CA ILE A 166 2.63 0.66 4.38
C ILE A 166 2.23 0.97 2.94
N LEU A 167 1.99 -0.07 2.17
CA LEU A 167 1.54 0.00 0.79
C LEU A 167 0.06 -0.39 0.73
N PHE A 168 -0.78 0.47 0.13
CA PHE A 168 -2.21 0.25 -0.05
C PHE A 168 -2.52 0.10 -1.54
N ASP A 169 -2.99 -1.07 -1.95
CA ASP A 169 -3.39 -1.38 -3.32
C ASP A 169 -4.91 -1.30 -3.44
N GLU A 170 -5.42 -0.13 -3.82
CA GLU A 170 -6.85 0.17 -3.99
C GLU A 170 -7.73 -0.32 -2.83
N PRO A 171 -7.51 0.15 -1.60
CA PRO A 171 -8.08 -0.45 -0.37
C PRO A 171 -9.61 -0.36 -0.27
N THR A 172 -10.27 0.39 -1.14
CA THR A 172 -11.73 0.59 -1.14
C THR A 172 -12.45 0.02 -2.36
N SER A 173 -11.72 -0.37 -3.41
CA SER A 173 -12.32 -0.74 -4.72
C SER A 173 -13.22 -2.00 -4.68
N ALA A 174 -13.07 -2.86 -3.64
CA ALA A 174 -13.90 -4.05 -3.45
C ALA A 174 -15.04 -3.84 -2.44
N LEU A 175 -15.34 -2.59 -2.07
CA LEU A 175 -16.33 -2.26 -1.06
C LEU A 175 -17.58 -1.61 -1.66
N ASP A 176 -18.70 -1.85 -0.99
CA ASP A 176 -19.92 -1.07 -1.21
C ASP A 176 -19.66 0.40 -0.82
N PRO A 177 -20.24 1.39 -1.54
CA PRO A 177 -19.97 2.81 -1.31
C PRO A 177 -20.20 3.28 0.14
N GLU A 178 -21.20 2.72 0.83
CA GLU A 178 -21.49 3.03 2.22
C GLU A 178 -20.41 2.61 3.23
N LEU A 179 -19.55 1.64 2.86
CA LEU A 179 -18.47 1.11 3.70
C LEU A 179 -17.11 1.79 3.46
N VAL A 180 -16.97 2.55 2.37
CA VAL A 180 -15.74 3.21 1.96
C VAL A 180 -15.23 4.17 3.03
N GLY A 181 -16.14 4.99 3.58
CA GLY A 181 -15.79 6.03 4.55
C GLY A 181 -15.08 5.52 5.81
N GLU A 182 -15.48 4.36 6.33
CA GLU A 182 -14.88 3.76 7.52
C GLU A 182 -13.40 3.34 7.27
N VAL A 183 -13.11 2.79 6.09
CA VAL A 183 -11.76 2.38 5.71
C VAL A 183 -10.88 3.60 5.46
N LEU A 184 -11.39 4.61 4.74
CA LEU A 184 -10.66 5.86 4.50
C LEU A 184 -10.34 6.59 5.80
N ASN A 185 -11.25 6.58 6.79
CA ASN A 185 -11.00 7.17 8.11
C ASN A 185 -9.89 6.44 8.87
N ALA A 186 -9.84 5.11 8.80
CA ALA A 186 -8.73 4.34 9.39
C ALA A 186 -7.39 4.71 8.74
N ILE A 187 -7.33 4.84 7.41
CA ILE A 187 -6.10 5.24 6.70
C ILE A 187 -5.72 6.70 7.03
N ARG A 188 -6.71 7.62 7.12
CA ARG A 188 -6.47 9.02 7.52
C ARG A 188 -5.86 9.12 8.91
N ALA A 189 -6.30 8.30 9.86
CA ALA A 189 -5.71 8.27 11.20
C ALA A 189 -4.23 7.85 11.16
N LEU A 190 -3.84 6.91 10.30
CA LEU A 190 -2.45 6.52 10.10
C LEU A 190 -1.59 7.64 9.49
N ALA A 191 -2.15 8.43 8.56
CA ALA A 191 -1.50 9.60 7.99
C ALA A 191 -1.20 10.65 9.07
N GLN A 192 -2.15 10.90 9.96
CA GLN A 192 -1.98 11.83 11.09
C GLN A 192 -0.88 11.38 12.07
N GLU A 193 -0.62 10.08 12.17
CA GLU A 193 0.49 9.51 12.95
C GLU A 193 1.84 9.59 12.23
N LYS A 194 1.91 10.25 11.07
CA LYS A 194 3.13 10.37 10.27
C LYS A 194 3.71 9.02 9.86
N ARG A 195 2.83 8.04 9.55
CA ARG A 195 3.26 6.77 8.96
C ARG A 195 3.66 6.99 7.51
N THR A 196 4.78 6.39 7.10
CA THR A 196 5.17 6.38 5.69
C THR A 196 4.22 5.47 4.90
N MET A 197 3.54 6.03 3.90
CA MET A 197 2.53 5.29 3.14
C MET A 197 2.61 5.58 1.65
N VAL A 198 2.37 4.55 0.83
CA VAL A 198 2.09 4.70 -0.60
C VAL A 198 0.71 4.12 -0.87
N ILE A 199 -0.18 4.92 -1.43
CA ILE A 199 -1.60 4.59 -1.59
C ILE A 199 -1.97 4.67 -3.06
N VAL A 200 -2.27 3.53 -3.69
CA VAL A 200 -2.95 3.50 -4.99
C VAL A 200 -4.45 3.62 -4.71
N THR A 201 -5.12 4.61 -5.28
CA THR A 201 -6.53 4.85 -5.02
C THR A 201 -7.25 5.52 -6.19
N HIS A 202 -8.56 5.29 -6.27
CA HIS A 202 -9.50 6.01 -7.14
C HIS A 202 -10.31 7.07 -6.36
N GLU A 203 -10.11 7.19 -5.06
CA GLU A 203 -10.75 8.18 -4.19
C GLU A 203 -10.01 9.52 -4.29
N MET A 204 -10.33 10.33 -5.29
CA MET A 204 -9.57 11.54 -5.63
C MET A 204 -9.60 12.59 -4.52
N SER A 205 -10.77 12.81 -3.90
CA SER A 205 -10.89 13.74 -2.77
C SER A 205 -10.04 13.30 -1.58
N PHE A 206 -10.04 11.99 -1.29
CA PHE A 206 -9.20 11.44 -0.23
C PHE A 206 -7.71 11.61 -0.56
N ALA A 207 -7.27 11.30 -1.78
CA ALA A 207 -5.88 11.46 -2.22
C ALA A 207 -5.42 12.93 -2.08
N ARG A 208 -6.25 13.89 -2.52
CA ARG A 208 -5.97 15.33 -2.39
C ARG A 208 -5.83 15.78 -0.94
N ASP A 209 -6.70 15.28 -0.04
CA ASP A 209 -6.83 15.81 1.31
C ASP A 209 -5.87 15.12 2.31
N VAL A 210 -5.40 13.91 2.01
CA VAL A 210 -4.61 13.08 2.94
C VAL A 210 -3.15 12.93 2.52
N ALA A 211 -2.87 12.92 1.20
CA ALA A 211 -1.50 12.76 0.74
C ALA A 211 -0.71 14.08 0.82
N ASP A 212 0.57 13.96 1.19
CA ASP A 212 1.52 15.05 1.10
C ASP A 212 1.88 15.32 -0.37
N ARG A 213 2.07 14.23 -1.16
CA ARG A 213 2.41 14.28 -2.58
C ARG A 213 1.54 13.33 -3.37
N ALA A 214 1.18 13.74 -4.59
CA ALA A 214 0.47 12.91 -5.54
C ALA A 214 1.34 12.64 -6.78
N ILE A 215 1.21 11.45 -7.32
CA ILE A 215 1.90 10.98 -8.53
C ILE A 215 0.83 10.53 -9.52
N PHE A 216 0.81 11.16 -10.70
CA PHE A 216 -0.04 10.71 -11.80
C PHE A 216 0.73 9.79 -12.73
N MET A 217 0.24 8.57 -12.86
CA MET A 217 0.80 7.56 -13.76
C MET A 217 -0.09 7.34 -14.98
N ASP A 218 0.50 7.27 -16.16
CA ASP A 218 -0.14 6.83 -17.39
C ASP A 218 0.84 6.02 -18.24
N GLN A 219 0.33 4.97 -18.90
CA GLN A 219 1.10 4.09 -19.80
C GLN A 219 2.46 3.63 -19.21
N GLY A 220 2.47 3.24 -17.95
CA GLY A 220 3.66 2.73 -17.26
C GLY A 220 4.75 3.76 -16.96
N ARG A 221 4.40 5.05 -16.97
CA ARG A 221 5.32 6.17 -16.68
C ARG A 221 4.73 7.09 -15.62
N ILE A 222 5.58 7.72 -14.84
CA ILE A 222 5.19 8.89 -14.05
C ILE A 222 5.16 10.08 -15.01
N VAL A 223 3.96 10.66 -15.17
CA VAL A 223 3.72 11.79 -16.07
C VAL A 223 3.86 13.11 -15.31
N GLU A 224 3.37 13.13 -14.07
CA GLU A 224 3.43 14.32 -13.22
C GLU A 224 3.48 13.91 -11.76
N GLU A 225 4.24 14.64 -10.96
CA GLU A 225 4.27 14.51 -9.51
C GLU A 225 4.43 15.87 -8.85
N GLY A 226 3.89 16.03 -7.66
CA GLY A 226 3.97 17.27 -6.91
C GLY A 226 3.20 17.22 -5.60
N GLU A 227 3.21 18.31 -4.84
CA GLU A 227 2.36 18.46 -3.66
C GLU A 227 0.91 18.15 -4.04
N ALA A 228 0.23 17.32 -3.24
CA ALA A 228 -1.07 16.76 -3.62
C ALA A 228 -2.09 17.87 -3.94
N LYS A 229 -2.27 18.83 -3.05
CA LYS A 229 -3.25 19.92 -3.26
C LYS A 229 -2.97 20.73 -4.50
N ALA A 230 -1.69 21.03 -4.77
CA ALA A 230 -1.28 21.80 -5.94
C ALA A 230 -1.53 21.01 -7.23
N LEU A 231 -1.17 19.73 -7.29
CA LEU A 231 -1.40 18.87 -8.44
C LEU A 231 -2.89 18.73 -8.78
N PHE A 232 -3.75 18.56 -7.77
CA PHE A 232 -5.19 18.46 -7.97
C PHE A 232 -5.83 19.81 -8.36
N ALA A 233 -5.34 20.95 -7.85
CA ALA A 233 -5.88 22.25 -8.14
C ALA A 233 -5.43 22.82 -9.50
N ASN A 234 -4.17 22.56 -9.89
CA ASN A 234 -3.56 23.15 -11.09
C ASN A 234 -2.56 22.17 -11.74
N PRO A 235 -3.03 21.05 -12.32
CA PRO A 235 -2.17 20.10 -13.00
C PRO A 235 -1.45 20.74 -14.19
N GLN A 236 -0.13 20.57 -14.27
CA GLN A 236 0.71 21.19 -15.31
C GLN A 236 0.71 20.40 -16.61
N GLN A 237 0.56 19.07 -16.53
CA GLN A 237 0.55 18.21 -17.70
C GLN A 237 -0.87 18.10 -18.30
N ALA A 238 -1.00 18.24 -19.61
CA ALA A 238 -2.29 18.16 -20.29
C ALA A 238 -3.01 16.84 -20.03
N ARG A 239 -2.25 15.75 -19.91
CA ARG A 239 -2.80 14.40 -19.67
C ARG A 239 -3.33 14.26 -18.24
N THR A 240 -2.66 14.83 -17.25
CA THR A 240 -3.10 14.89 -15.85
C THR A 240 -4.40 15.69 -15.75
N ARG A 241 -4.44 16.87 -16.40
CA ARG A 241 -5.63 17.74 -16.45
C ARG A 241 -6.83 16.99 -17.03
N GLN A 242 -6.67 16.38 -18.20
CA GLN A 242 -7.72 15.58 -18.85
C GLN A 242 -8.24 14.43 -17.96
N PHE A 243 -7.36 13.82 -17.16
CA PHE A 243 -7.76 12.77 -16.23
C PHE A 243 -8.56 13.34 -15.06
N LEU A 244 -8.07 14.41 -14.44
CA LEU A 244 -8.70 15.00 -13.25
C LEU A 244 -10.01 15.73 -13.57
N GLU A 245 -10.17 16.35 -14.73
CA GLU A 245 -11.43 16.98 -15.16
C GLU A 245 -12.62 16.03 -15.06
N LYS A 246 -12.44 14.75 -15.34
CA LYS A 246 -13.50 13.72 -15.22
C LYS A 246 -14.00 13.49 -13.80
N PHE A 247 -13.19 13.85 -12.79
CA PHE A 247 -13.53 13.70 -11.37
C PHE A 247 -13.94 15.01 -10.71
N LEU A 248 -13.59 16.17 -11.30
CA LEU A 248 -13.98 17.50 -10.81
C LEU A 248 -15.39 17.89 -11.27
N MET A 249 -15.94 17.20 -12.26
CA MET A 249 -17.29 17.42 -12.82
C MET A 249 -18.36 16.50 -12.18
N GLN A 250 -18.01 15.68 -11.20
CA GLN A 250 -18.92 14.84 -10.40
C GLN A 250 -19.05 15.41 -8.98
#